data_87fcfa25d9c755ed2f622eb8926357fc
#
_entry.id   87fcfa25d9c755ed2f622eb8926357fc
#
_cell.length_a   1.000
_cell.length_b   1.000
_cell.length_c   1.000
_cell.angle_alpha   90.00
_cell.angle_beta   90.00
_cell.angle_gamma   90.00
#
_symmetry.space_group_name_H-M   'P 1'
#
loop_
_entity.id
_entity.type
_entity.pdbx_description
1 polymer ?
#
loop_
_entity_poly.entity_id
_entity_poly.type
_entity_poly.pdbx_seq_one_letter_code
_entity_poly.pdbx_strand_id
1 'polypeptide(L)'
;MKSNYKKLGEYIREVNIRNKDLQISLLLGVSISKEFIPSIANTVGTDFSNYKIVEKAQFAYGPVTSRNGDKISIALLKEDKCIISSSYMVFEIIDKSVLLPEYLMMWFRRPEFDRYARFKSEGSVREIFSWNELCNVELPVPDIDKQRKIVEQYNQINKAIQIKEAINNNLEQQAQAIFSNSF
;
A
#
# COMPACT_ATOMS: atom_id res chain seq x y z
N MET A 1 -21.95 -22.96 -3.53
CA MET A 1 -20.52 -23.03 -3.92
C MET A 1 -19.71 -22.69 -2.69
N LYS A 2 -18.84 -23.59 -2.19
CA LYS A 2 -17.93 -23.26 -1.10
C LYS A 2 -16.97 -22.18 -1.60
N SER A 3 -17.02 -21.02 -1.00
CA SER A 3 -16.16 -19.89 -1.31
C SER A 3 -14.68 -20.30 -1.17
N ASN A 4 -13.88 -20.09 -2.21
CA ASN A 4 -12.41 -20.25 -2.16
C ASN A 4 -11.74 -19.12 -1.35
N TYR A 5 -12.52 -18.40 -0.55
CA TYR A 5 -12.05 -17.34 0.31
C TYR A 5 -11.40 -17.89 1.57
N LYS A 6 -10.26 -17.32 1.92
CA LYS A 6 -9.47 -17.66 3.10
C LYS A 6 -9.19 -16.41 3.92
N LYS A 7 -9.03 -16.58 5.23
CA LYS A 7 -8.66 -15.46 6.11
C LYS A 7 -7.21 -15.05 5.86
N LEU A 8 -7.00 -13.75 5.69
CA LEU A 8 -5.68 -13.18 5.43
C LEU A 8 -4.67 -13.50 6.54
N GLY A 9 -5.12 -13.55 7.81
CA GLY A 9 -4.27 -13.86 8.96
C GLY A 9 -3.54 -15.21 8.89
N GLU A 10 -4.01 -16.15 8.06
CA GLU A 10 -3.32 -17.42 7.82
C GLU A 10 -2.03 -17.25 6.98
N TYR A 11 -1.88 -16.12 6.28
CA TYR A 11 -0.84 -15.88 5.28
C TYR A 11 0.11 -14.75 5.64
N ILE A 12 -0.19 -13.96 6.66
CA ILE A 12 0.60 -12.77 7.03
C ILE A 12 1.06 -12.83 8.48
N ARG A 13 2.15 -12.12 8.76
CA ARG A 13 2.63 -11.88 10.12
C ARG A 13 3.06 -10.44 10.32
N GLU A 14 2.90 -9.92 11.53
CA GLU A 14 3.41 -8.60 11.90
C GLU A 14 4.92 -8.61 11.94
N VAL A 15 5.52 -7.48 11.51
CA VAL A 15 6.95 -7.18 11.61
C VAL A 15 7.13 -5.93 12.48
N ASN A 16 8.01 -6.00 13.48
CA ASN A 16 8.25 -4.88 14.40
C ASN A 16 9.75 -4.68 14.65
N ILE A 17 10.50 -4.47 13.58
CA ILE A 17 11.94 -4.20 13.65
C ILE A 17 12.14 -2.68 13.74
N ARG A 18 12.96 -2.23 14.68
CA ARG A 18 13.26 -0.81 14.94
C ARG A 18 14.62 -0.43 14.37
N ASN A 19 14.76 0.83 13.94
CA ASN A 19 15.99 1.41 13.41
C ASN A 19 16.96 1.85 14.54
N LYS A 20 17.23 0.95 15.49
CA LYS A 20 17.99 1.27 16.71
C LYS A 20 19.41 1.74 16.45
N ASP A 21 20.02 1.21 15.42
CA ASP A 21 21.39 1.52 14.99
C ASP A 21 21.45 2.73 14.03
N LEU A 22 20.30 3.32 13.68
CA LEU A 22 20.18 4.49 12.79
C LEU A 22 20.80 4.30 11.40
N GLN A 23 20.94 3.05 10.94
CA GLN A 23 21.58 2.73 9.65
C GLN A 23 20.71 3.11 8.45
N ILE A 24 19.39 3.24 8.64
CA ILE A 24 18.46 3.55 7.55
C ILE A 24 17.96 4.98 7.73
N SER A 25 18.19 5.82 6.72
CA SER A 25 17.82 7.25 6.72
C SER A 25 16.64 7.57 5.81
N LEU A 26 16.27 6.69 4.86
CA LEU A 26 15.15 6.93 3.95
C LEU A 26 13.82 6.88 4.73
N LEU A 27 13.26 8.05 5.00
CA LEU A 27 12.00 8.19 5.72
C LEU A 27 10.84 8.30 4.73
N LEU A 28 9.93 7.35 4.81
CA LEU A 28 8.70 7.33 4.02
C LEU A 28 7.45 7.36 4.91
N GLY A 29 6.34 7.69 4.30
CA GLY A 29 4.98 7.53 4.82
C GLY A 29 4.15 6.69 3.85
N VAL A 30 2.91 6.37 4.23
CA VAL A 30 1.96 5.66 3.35
C VAL A 30 0.77 6.57 3.05
N SER A 31 0.52 6.78 1.75
CA SER A 31 -0.58 7.61 1.27
C SER A 31 -1.90 6.82 1.17
N ILE A 32 -3.02 7.55 1.08
CA ILE A 32 -4.33 6.97 0.76
C ILE A 32 -4.44 6.53 -0.70
N SER A 33 -3.50 6.94 -1.58
CA SER A 33 -3.34 6.38 -2.93
C SER A 33 -2.64 5.02 -2.92
N LYS A 34 -2.34 4.49 -1.71
CA LYS A 34 -1.77 3.15 -1.47
C LYS A 34 -0.36 2.99 -2.03
N GLU A 35 0.47 3.99 -1.75
CA GLU A 35 1.86 4.05 -2.15
C GLU A 35 2.73 4.58 -1.01
N PHE A 36 3.97 4.13 -0.97
CA PHE A 36 4.98 4.78 -0.15
C PHE A 36 5.34 6.12 -0.80
N ILE A 37 5.37 7.16 0.01
CA ILE A 37 5.70 8.53 -0.41
C ILE A 37 6.72 9.13 0.55
N PRO A 38 7.53 10.12 0.13
CA PRO A 38 8.35 10.88 1.06
C PRO A 38 7.51 11.40 2.24
N SER A 39 8.03 11.29 3.44
CA SER A 39 7.31 11.77 4.63
C SER A 39 7.20 13.29 4.60
N ILE A 40 6.00 13.79 4.83
CA ILE A 40 5.69 15.23 4.97
C ILE A 40 5.78 15.70 6.43
N ALA A 41 6.11 14.81 7.38
CA ALA A 41 6.18 15.14 8.79
C ALA A 41 7.38 16.06 9.09
N ASN A 42 7.19 17.01 10.00
CA ASN A 42 8.32 17.75 10.54
C ASN A 42 9.20 16.82 11.37
N THR A 43 10.44 16.64 10.95
CA THR A 43 11.40 15.70 11.53
C THR A 43 12.46 16.37 12.41
N VAL A 44 12.40 17.68 12.61
CA VAL A 44 13.36 18.41 13.45
C VAL A 44 13.28 17.91 14.89
N GLY A 45 14.40 17.42 15.41
CA GLY A 45 14.47 16.87 16.77
C GLY A 45 13.81 15.49 16.95
N THR A 46 13.46 14.79 15.88
CA THR A 46 12.83 13.47 15.94
C THR A 46 13.90 12.39 16.15
N ASP A 47 13.68 11.52 17.13
CA ASP A 47 14.48 10.31 17.32
C ASP A 47 13.98 9.19 16.39
N PHE A 48 14.77 8.88 15.37
CA PHE A 48 14.46 7.82 14.40
C PHE A 48 14.78 6.41 14.89
N SER A 49 15.40 6.24 16.06
CA SER A 49 15.70 4.91 16.63
C SER A 49 14.43 4.10 16.92
N ASN A 50 13.32 4.79 17.17
CA ASN A 50 12.01 4.19 17.45
C ASN A 50 11.16 3.95 16.18
N TYR A 51 11.62 4.40 15.00
CA TYR A 51 10.93 4.17 13.75
C TYR A 51 11.05 2.70 13.34
N LYS A 52 10.01 2.20 12.66
CA LYS A 52 10.01 0.83 12.16
C LYS A 52 10.75 0.75 10.82
N ILE A 53 11.54 -0.29 10.65
CA ILE A 53 12.16 -0.65 9.38
C ILE A 53 11.11 -1.39 8.55
N VAL A 54 11.03 -1.05 7.28
CA VAL A 54 10.26 -1.77 6.27
C VAL A 54 11.22 -2.23 5.20
N GLU A 55 11.19 -3.51 4.88
CA GLU A 55 12.00 -4.13 3.84
C GLU A 55 11.20 -4.34 2.56
N LYS A 56 11.91 -4.58 1.46
CA LYS A 56 11.30 -4.89 0.17
C LYS A 56 10.31 -6.05 0.26
N ALA A 57 9.16 -5.87 -0.40
CA ALA A 57 8.04 -6.82 -0.38
C ALA A 57 7.35 -6.97 1.00
N GLN A 58 7.59 -6.05 1.93
CA GLN A 58 6.77 -5.87 3.12
C GLN A 58 5.72 -4.78 2.89
N PHE A 59 4.68 -4.84 3.70
CA PHE A 59 3.58 -3.88 3.71
C PHE A 59 3.65 -2.99 4.94
N ALA A 60 3.15 -1.76 4.77
CA ALA A 60 2.84 -0.92 5.91
C ALA A 60 1.43 -0.32 5.76
N TYR A 61 0.71 -0.17 6.87
CA TYR A 61 -0.56 0.54 6.87
C TYR A 61 -0.72 1.42 8.11
N GLY A 62 -1.46 2.52 7.93
CA GLY A 62 -1.85 3.39 9.02
C GLY A 62 -3.15 2.89 9.66
N PRO A 63 -3.13 2.38 10.91
CA PRO A 63 -4.33 1.84 11.55
C PRO A 63 -5.37 2.93 11.87
N VAL A 64 -4.96 4.18 12.05
CA VAL A 64 -5.87 5.31 12.32
C VAL A 64 -6.52 5.76 11.01
N THR A 65 -7.83 5.56 10.87
CA THR A 65 -8.59 5.83 9.66
C THR A 65 -9.39 7.14 9.72
N SER A 66 -9.61 7.70 10.89
CA SER A 66 -10.48 8.88 11.13
C SER A 66 -10.11 10.14 10.33
N ARG A 67 -8.87 10.25 9.83
CA ARG A 67 -8.40 11.41 9.03
C ARG A 67 -8.27 11.11 7.53
N ASN A 68 -8.53 9.88 7.13
CA ASN A 68 -8.28 9.39 5.77
C ASN A 68 -9.56 9.40 4.89
N GLY A 69 -10.67 9.94 5.38
CA GLY A 69 -11.96 9.87 4.72
C GLY A 69 -12.46 8.43 4.63
N ASP A 70 -12.77 7.98 3.44
CA ASP A 70 -13.29 6.63 3.14
C ASP A 70 -12.21 5.62 2.72
N LYS A 71 -10.92 6.00 2.81
CA LYS A 71 -9.80 5.16 2.37
C LYS A 71 -8.87 4.80 3.51
N ILE A 72 -8.23 3.64 3.41
CA ILE A 72 -7.13 3.25 4.31
C ILE A 72 -5.79 3.46 3.61
N SER A 73 -4.81 4.01 4.34
CA SER A 73 -3.43 4.07 3.88
C SER A 73 -2.76 2.72 4.09
N ILE A 74 -2.49 2.00 3.02
CA ILE A 74 -1.80 0.71 3.00
C ILE A 74 -0.99 0.61 1.71
N ALA A 75 0.26 0.14 1.79
CA ALA A 75 1.13 0.02 0.63
C ALA A 75 2.12 -1.13 0.75
N LEU A 76 2.59 -1.60 -0.39
CA LEU A 76 3.67 -2.57 -0.57
C LEU A 76 4.96 -1.83 -0.92
N LEU A 77 6.04 -2.05 -0.17
CA LEU A 77 7.34 -1.45 -0.46
C LEU A 77 7.99 -2.16 -1.66
N LYS A 78 8.36 -1.38 -2.66
CA LYS A 78 9.04 -1.85 -3.89
C LYS A 78 10.55 -1.61 -3.85
N GLU A 79 10.96 -0.57 -3.15
CA GLU A 79 12.35 -0.19 -2.90
C GLU A 79 12.99 -1.13 -1.88
N ASP A 80 14.30 -0.98 -1.65
CA ASP A 80 15.03 -1.91 -0.79
C ASP A 80 14.63 -1.79 0.68
N LYS A 81 14.92 -0.68 1.33
CA LYS A 81 14.61 -0.45 2.75
C LYS A 81 14.27 1.00 3.03
N CYS A 82 13.31 1.20 3.94
CA CYS A 82 13.01 2.52 4.46
C CYS A 82 12.67 2.44 5.96
N ILE A 83 12.55 3.59 6.59
CA ILE A 83 11.94 3.74 7.91
C ILE A 83 10.59 4.42 7.81
N ILE A 84 9.71 4.04 8.72
CA ILE A 84 8.36 4.60 8.81
C ILE A 84 8.03 4.87 10.28
N SER A 85 7.17 5.86 10.55
CA SER A 85 6.76 6.18 11.92
C SER A 85 6.26 4.94 12.68
N SER A 86 6.55 4.90 13.97
CA SER A 86 6.11 3.82 14.87
C SER A 86 4.59 3.64 14.95
N SER A 87 3.82 4.64 14.51
CA SER A 87 2.35 4.58 14.45
C SER A 87 1.80 3.67 13.35
N TYR A 88 2.61 3.32 12.36
CA TYR A 88 2.21 2.37 11.32
C TYR A 88 2.38 0.92 11.78
N MET A 89 1.54 0.05 11.24
CA MET A 89 1.70 -1.40 11.32
C MET A 89 2.47 -1.87 10.10
N VAL A 90 3.49 -2.71 10.33
CA VAL A 90 4.29 -3.34 9.27
C VAL A 90 4.03 -4.84 9.31
N PHE A 91 3.87 -5.46 8.14
CA PHE A 91 3.64 -6.89 8.03
C PHE A 91 4.21 -7.46 6.72
N GLU A 92 4.35 -8.76 6.70
CA GLU A 92 4.82 -9.49 5.53
C GLU A 92 4.01 -10.76 5.28
N ILE A 93 4.12 -11.29 4.09
CA ILE A 93 3.58 -12.61 3.75
C ILE A 93 4.53 -13.68 4.29
N ILE A 94 3.97 -14.68 4.98
CA ILE A 94 4.71 -15.79 5.59
C ILE A 94 5.36 -16.65 4.52
N ASP A 95 4.61 -17.01 3.48
CA ASP A 95 5.08 -17.85 2.37
C ASP A 95 4.69 -17.25 1.02
N LYS A 96 5.68 -16.66 0.34
CA LYS A 96 5.50 -16.05 -0.99
C LYS A 96 5.30 -17.07 -2.12
N SER A 97 5.48 -18.37 -1.85
CA SER A 97 5.13 -19.42 -2.79
C SER A 97 3.63 -19.75 -2.79
N VAL A 98 2.90 -19.29 -1.77
CA VAL A 98 1.45 -19.50 -1.60
C VAL A 98 0.66 -18.23 -1.92
N LEU A 99 1.14 -17.07 -1.48
CA LEU A 99 0.51 -15.77 -1.71
C LEU A 99 1.55 -14.75 -2.19
N LEU A 100 1.32 -14.14 -3.36
CA LEU A 100 2.20 -13.10 -3.89
C LEU A 100 1.89 -11.74 -3.26
N PRO A 101 2.93 -10.95 -2.87
CA PRO A 101 2.73 -9.59 -2.35
C PRO A 101 1.97 -8.69 -3.33
N GLU A 102 2.31 -8.75 -4.61
CA GLU A 102 1.67 -7.96 -5.67
C GLU A 102 0.19 -8.33 -5.84
N TYR A 103 -0.15 -9.62 -5.76
CA TYR A 103 -1.52 -10.09 -5.81
C TYR A 103 -2.32 -9.58 -4.61
N LEU A 104 -1.76 -9.66 -3.40
CA LEU A 104 -2.38 -9.11 -2.20
C LEU A 104 -2.55 -7.59 -2.28
N MET A 105 -1.57 -6.88 -2.83
CA MET A 105 -1.69 -5.43 -3.03
C MET A 105 -2.81 -5.05 -3.99
N MET A 106 -3.07 -5.84 -5.03
CA MET A 106 -4.22 -5.64 -5.92
C MET A 106 -5.54 -5.75 -5.14
N TRP A 107 -5.65 -6.70 -4.20
CA TRP A 107 -6.82 -6.82 -3.34
C TRP A 107 -7.05 -5.56 -2.50
N PHE A 108 -5.98 -5.03 -1.89
CA PHE A 108 -6.05 -3.81 -1.09
C PHE A 108 -6.38 -2.56 -1.90
N ARG A 109 -6.09 -2.53 -3.19
CA ARG A 109 -6.42 -1.41 -4.09
C ARG A 109 -7.91 -1.32 -4.45
N ARG A 110 -8.70 -2.33 -4.13
CA ARG A 110 -10.12 -2.36 -4.45
C ARG A 110 -10.91 -1.42 -3.53
N PRO A 111 -11.91 -0.69 -4.09
CA PRO A 111 -12.80 0.14 -3.27
C PRO A 111 -13.58 -0.65 -2.21
N GLU A 112 -13.83 -1.95 -2.45
CA GLU A 112 -14.49 -2.83 -1.50
C GLU A 112 -13.67 -3.02 -0.23
N PHE A 113 -12.34 -3.09 -0.35
CA PHE A 113 -11.45 -3.18 0.79
C PHE A 113 -11.47 -1.87 1.61
N ASP A 114 -11.49 -0.71 0.96
CA ASP A 114 -11.61 0.57 1.66
C ASP A 114 -12.92 0.65 2.45
N ARG A 115 -14.05 0.26 1.83
CA ARG A 115 -15.34 0.20 2.52
C ARG A 115 -15.33 -0.77 3.69
N TYR A 116 -14.72 -1.95 3.52
CA TYR A 116 -14.57 -2.93 4.61
C TYR A 116 -13.74 -2.34 5.76
N ALA A 117 -12.57 -1.78 5.47
CA ALA A 117 -11.69 -1.19 6.47
C ALA A 117 -12.39 -0.05 7.21
N ARG A 118 -13.13 0.80 6.50
CA ARG A 118 -13.92 1.88 7.10
C ARG A 118 -15.02 1.35 8.02
N PHE A 119 -15.78 0.36 7.57
CA PHE A 119 -16.86 -0.26 8.35
C PHE A 119 -16.34 -0.97 9.61
N LYS A 120 -15.15 -1.58 9.53
CA LYS A 120 -14.50 -2.31 10.62
C LYS A 120 -13.62 -1.45 11.52
N SER A 121 -13.50 -0.16 11.22
CA SER A 121 -12.78 0.77 12.08
C SER A 121 -13.63 1.18 13.27
N GLU A 122 -13.11 1.01 14.48
CA GLU A 122 -13.80 1.26 15.73
C GLU A 122 -13.12 2.37 16.53
N GLY A 123 -13.89 3.08 17.34
CA GLY A 123 -13.42 4.13 18.26
C GLY A 123 -14.19 5.43 18.14
N SER A 124 -14.46 6.09 19.27
CA SER A 124 -15.26 7.34 19.31
C SER A 124 -14.47 8.60 18.97
N VAL A 125 -13.15 8.61 19.20
CA VAL A 125 -12.26 9.77 18.96
C VAL A 125 -11.25 9.48 17.85
N ARG A 126 -10.77 8.25 17.79
CA ARG A 126 -9.87 7.74 16.72
C ARG A 126 -10.41 6.41 16.26
N GLU A 127 -10.91 6.38 15.06
CA GLU A 127 -11.31 5.13 14.42
C GLU A 127 -10.06 4.36 14.02
N ILE A 128 -9.97 3.11 14.47
CA ILE A 128 -8.80 2.25 14.29
C ILE A 128 -9.22 0.98 13.56
N PHE A 129 -8.61 0.72 12.41
CA PHE A 129 -8.63 -0.57 11.75
C PHE A 129 -7.52 -1.44 12.34
N SER A 130 -7.91 -2.34 13.24
CA SER A 130 -6.97 -3.13 14.02
C SER A 130 -6.27 -4.21 13.20
N TRP A 131 -5.13 -4.72 13.71
CA TRP A 131 -4.44 -5.88 13.14
C TRP A 131 -5.37 -7.11 13.06
N ASN A 132 -6.18 -7.32 14.10
CA ASN A 132 -7.11 -8.43 14.13
C ASN A 132 -8.17 -8.33 13.01
N GLU A 133 -8.69 -7.14 12.74
CA GLU A 133 -9.61 -6.91 11.63
C GLU A 133 -8.94 -7.12 10.26
N LEU A 134 -7.66 -6.73 10.12
CA LEU A 134 -6.89 -7.04 8.92
C LEU A 134 -6.72 -8.56 8.73
N CYS A 135 -6.42 -9.29 9.81
CA CYS A 135 -6.32 -10.76 9.77
C CYS A 135 -7.65 -11.45 9.42
N ASN A 136 -8.78 -10.84 9.76
CA ASN A 136 -10.11 -11.37 9.45
C ASN A 136 -10.59 -11.07 8.02
N VAL A 137 -9.84 -10.29 7.23
CA VAL A 137 -10.15 -10.07 5.81
C VAL A 137 -10.18 -11.40 5.09
N GLU A 138 -11.26 -11.66 4.37
CA GLU A 138 -11.39 -12.83 3.52
C GLU A 138 -11.10 -12.48 2.06
N LEU A 139 -10.24 -13.26 1.41
CA LEU A 139 -9.87 -13.08 0.02
C LEU A 139 -9.69 -14.44 -0.70
N PRO A 140 -9.87 -14.48 -2.02
CA PRO A 140 -9.56 -15.68 -2.78
C PRO A 140 -8.04 -15.85 -2.87
N VAL A 141 -7.55 -17.06 -2.58
CA VAL A 141 -6.13 -17.43 -2.73
C VAL A 141 -6.07 -18.59 -3.75
N PRO A 142 -6.07 -18.28 -5.05
CA PRO A 142 -5.87 -19.28 -6.09
C PRO A 142 -4.44 -19.81 -6.08
N ASP A 143 -4.16 -20.84 -6.89
CA ASP A 143 -2.81 -21.33 -7.08
C ASP A 143 -1.85 -20.23 -7.54
N ILE A 144 -0.56 -20.41 -7.24
CA ILE A 144 0.46 -19.37 -7.43
C ILE A 144 0.62 -18.97 -8.90
N ASP A 145 0.45 -19.91 -9.83
CA ASP A 145 0.61 -19.62 -11.26
C ASP A 145 -0.56 -18.78 -11.78
N LYS A 146 -1.76 -18.98 -11.23
CA LYS A 146 -2.90 -18.13 -11.53
C LYS A 146 -2.71 -16.74 -10.96
N GLN A 147 -2.17 -16.62 -9.74
CA GLN A 147 -1.84 -15.30 -9.16
C GLN A 147 -0.82 -14.56 -10.03
N ARG A 148 0.25 -15.23 -10.49
CA ARG A 148 1.26 -14.64 -11.39
C ARG A 148 0.64 -14.11 -12.69
N LYS A 149 -0.21 -14.90 -13.34
CA LYS A 149 -0.92 -14.47 -14.56
C LYS A 149 -1.80 -13.24 -14.31
N ILE A 150 -2.53 -13.22 -13.19
CA ILE A 150 -3.38 -12.07 -12.83
C ILE A 150 -2.52 -10.82 -12.61
N VAL A 151 -1.41 -10.93 -11.86
CA VAL A 151 -0.50 -9.82 -11.61
C VAL A 151 0.13 -9.31 -12.91
N GLU A 152 0.56 -10.21 -13.79
CA GLU A 152 1.12 -9.86 -15.09
C GLU A 152 0.11 -9.07 -15.95
N GLN A 153 -1.10 -9.57 -16.10
CA GLN A 153 -2.17 -8.89 -16.85
C GLN A 153 -2.48 -7.51 -16.26
N TYR A 154 -2.57 -7.41 -14.94
CA TYR A 154 -2.79 -6.13 -14.26
C TYR A 154 -1.66 -5.14 -14.55
N ASN A 155 -0.42 -5.57 -14.48
CA ASN A 155 0.75 -4.73 -14.75
C ASN A 155 0.79 -4.27 -16.22
N GLN A 156 0.43 -5.13 -17.17
CA GLN A 156 0.34 -4.80 -18.59
C GLN A 156 -0.74 -3.72 -18.84
N ILE A 157 -1.91 -3.86 -18.21
CA ILE A 157 -2.99 -2.87 -18.32
C ILE A 157 -2.55 -1.53 -17.73
N ASN A 158 -1.97 -1.51 -16.52
CA ASN A 158 -1.50 -0.27 -15.90
C ASN A 158 -0.41 0.41 -16.75
N LYS A 159 0.52 -0.36 -17.30
CA LYS A 159 1.54 0.19 -18.21
C LYS A 159 0.91 0.82 -19.45
N ALA A 160 -0.09 0.19 -20.04
CA ALA A 160 -0.80 0.73 -21.18
C ALA A 160 -1.56 2.03 -20.84
N ILE A 161 -2.17 2.11 -19.65
CA ILE A 161 -2.81 3.32 -19.14
C ILE A 161 -1.79 4.44 -19.00
N GLN A 162 -0.67 4.20 -18.32
CA GLN A 162 0.39 5.19 -18.13
C GLN A 162 0.95 5.73 -19.45
N ILE A 163 1.13 4.87 -20.45
CA ILE A 163 1.59 5.28 -21.79
C ILE A 163 0.54 6.19 -22.45
N LYS A 164 -0.74 5.83 -22.37
CA LYS A 164 -1.82 6.65 -22.94
C LYS A 164 -1.94 8.01 -22.26
N GLU A 165 -1.83 8.07 -20.95
CA GLU A 165 -1.84 9.31 -20.18
C GLU A 165 -0.65 10.21 -20.57
N ALA A 166 0.55 9.64 -20.70
CA ALA A 166 1.72 10.39 -21.16
C ALA A 166 1.55 10.94 -22.59
N ILE A 167 0.93 10.15 -23.49
CA ILE A 167 0.63 10.61 -24.85
C ILE A 167 -0.40 11.75 -24.81
N ASN A 168 -1.47 11.63 -24.05
CA ASN A 168 -2.50 12.67 -23.93
C ASN A 168 -1.90 13.97 -23.40
N ASN A 169 -1.11 13.92 -22.33
CA ASN A 169 -0.44 15.08 -21.76
C ASN A 169 0.49 15.77 -22.78
N ASN A 170 1.22 14.97 -23.57
CA ASN A 170 2.09 15.51 -24.63
C ASN A 170 1.27 16.20 -25.74
N LEU A 171 0.19 15.59 -26.18
CA LEU A 171 -0.71 16.16 -27.20
C LEU A 171 -1.36 17.46 -26.72
N GLU A 172 -1.77 17.52 -25.45
CA GLU A 172 -2.31 18.74 -24.85
C GLU A 172 -1.29 19.86 -24.82
N GLN A 173 -0.04 19.56 -24.43
CA GLN A 173 1.05 20.54 -24.45
C GLN A 173 1.37 21.04 -25.85
N GLN A 174 1.36 20.15 -26.84
CA GLN A 174 1.57 20.53 -28.24
C GLN A 174 0.44 21.41 -28.77
N ALA A 175 -0.82 21.06 -28.46
CA ALA A 175 -1.97 21.87 -28.86
C ALA A 175 -1.92 23.27 -28.22
N GLN A 176 -1.58 23.36 -26.94
CA GLN A 176 -1.41 24.66 -26.26
C GLN A 176 -0.29 25.50 -26.90
N ALA A 177 0.86 24.87 -27.23
CA ALA A 177 1.97 25.57 -27.87
C ALA A 177 1.60 26.11 -29.25
N ILE A 178 0.87 25.32 -30.05
CA ILE A 178 0.37 25.76 -31.38
C ILE A 178 -0.59 26.94 -31.20
N PHE A 179 -1.53 26.84 -30.27
CA PHE A 179 -2.51 27.89 -30.04
C PHE A 179 -1.86 29.20 -29.57
N SER A 180 -0.90 29.11 -28.63
CA SER A 180 -0.17 30.28 -28.13
C SER A 180 0.72 30.95 -29.18
N ASN A 181 1.17 30.22 -30.20
CA ASN A 181 2.00 30.77 -31.29
C ASN A 181 1.14 31.31 -32.45
N SER A 182 -0.14 31.11 -32.44
CA SER A 182 -1.08 31.50 -33.51
C SER A 182 -1.80 32.81 -33.21
N PHE A 183 -1.70 33.28 -31.99
CA PHE A 183 -2.30 34.53 -31.47
C PHE A 183 -1.27 35.35 -30.69
#